data_4f871554d9e966a27b9791d4b8c92229
#
_entry.id   4f871554d9e966a27b9791d4b8c92229
#
_cell.length_a   1.000
_cell.length_b   1.000
_cell.length_c   1.000
_cell.angle_alpha   90.00
_cell.angle_beta   90.00
_cell.angle_gamma   90.00
#
_symmetry.space_group_name_H-M   'P 1'
#
loop_
_entity.id
_entity.type
_entity.pdbx_description
1 polymer ?
#
loop_
_entity_poly.entity_id
_entity_poly.type
_entity_poly.pdbx_seq_one_letter_code
_entity_poly.pdbx_strand_id
1 'polypeptide(L)'
;TARDRGDHNVFMDMGDQFIQLTLNKRDGAIDTKRHFGFVVDNRDGIRETLGEMGVEIIGDRLNFRDPWGNRIEVVAYDNVQFTKVEHVAKAMGVDGVQKSEEVLGELAQKNMAPDQQA
;
A
#
# COMPACT_ATOMS: atom_id res chain seq x y z
N THR A 1 -6.12 -2.66 11.54
CA THR A 1 -6.39 -2.53 12.98
C THR A 1 -5.17 -1.98 13.70
N ALA A 2 -5.33 -0.97 14.52
CA ALA A 2 -4.29 -0.44 15.38
C ALA A 2 -4.18 -1.27 16.67
N ARG A 3 -2.96 -1.57 17.09
CA ARG A 3 -2.65 -2.29 18.34
C ARG A 3 -1.56 -1.51 19.09
N ASP A 4 -1.90 -0.96 20.24
CA ASP A 4 -0.95 -0.27 21.10
C ASP A 4 0.00 -1.26 21.79
N ARG A 5 1.24 -0.85 21.92
CA ARG A 5 2.23 -1.59 22.70
C ARG A 5 3.18 -0.63 23.41
N GLY A 6 2.82 -0.26 24.65
CA GLY A 6 3.51 0.76 25.41
C GLY A 6 3.23 2.18 24.92
N ASP A 7 3.87 3.16 25.51
CA ASP A 7 3.59 4.58 25.30
C ASP A 7 4.23 5.16 24.02
N HIS A 8 5.06 4.38 23.33
CA HIS A 8 5.89 4.88 22.22
C HIS A 8 5.67 4.17 20.88
N ASN A 9 4.91 3.08 20.85
CA ASN A 9 4.75 2.25 19.69
C ASN A 9 3.29 1.92 19.41
N VAL A 10 2.90 1.99 18.15
CA VAL A 10 1.63 1.48 17.65
C VAL A 10 1.91 0.55 16.48
N PHE A 11 1.29 -0.61 16.46
CA PHE A 11 1.33 -1.55 15.36
C PHE A 11 0.05 -1.42 14.55
N MET A 12 0.21 -1.13 13.27
CA MET A 12 -0.89 -1.13 12.29
C MET A 12 -0.92 -2.50 11.62
N ASP A 13 -1.88 -3.31 12.01
CA ASP A 13 -2.10 -4.64 11.43
C ASP A 13 -2.80 -4.52 10.07
N MET A 14 -2.17 -5.04 9.03
CA MET A 14 -2.61 -4.97 7.64
C MET A 14 -2.96 -6.34 7.05
N GLY A 15 -3.21 -7.33 7.89
CA GLY A 15 -3.55 -8.70 7.50
C GLY A 15 -2.34 -9.63 7.55
N ASP A 16 -1.57 -9.73 6.48
CA ASP A 16 -0.37 -10.55 6.39
C ASP A 16 0.91 -9.83 6.83
N GLN A 17 0.82 -8.53 7.07
CA GLN A 17 1.93 -7.66 7.43
C GLN A 17 1.50 -6.66 8.50
N PHE A 18 2.47 -5.98 9.07
CA PHE A 18 2.23 -4.86 9.95
C PHE A 18 3.24 -3.74 9.72
N ILE A 19 2.85 -2.53 10.10
CA ILE A 19 3.75 -1.39 10.22
C ILE A 19 3.82 -0.99 11.68
N GLN A 20 5.03 -0.82 12.19
CA GLN A 20 5.26 -0.22 13.49
C GLN A 20 5.46 1.28 13.33
N LEU A 21 4.63 2.05 13.99
CA LEU A 21 4.79 3.49 14.16
C LEU A 21 5.44 3.73 15.51
N THR A 22 6.55 4.45 15.52
CA THR A 22 7.32 4.74 16.73
C THR A 22 7.40 6.24 16.94
N LEU A 23 7.09 6.70 18.15
CA LEU A 23 7.29 8.07 18.53
C LEU A 23 8.79 8.39 18.51
N ASN A 24 9.19 9.36 17.69
CA ASN A 24 10.57 9.73 17.51
C ASN A 24 10.77 11.24 17.80
N LYS A 25 11.81 11.55 18.54
CA LYS A 25 12.25 12.92 18.79
C LYS A 25 13.14 13.44 17.65
N ARG A 26 12.69 13.28 16.41
CA ARG A 26 13.41 13.86 15.27
C ARG A 26 13.25 15.37 15.26
N ASP A 27 14.33 16.06 15.02
CA ASP A 27 14.40 17.52 14.83
C ASP A 27 14.02 17.95 13.38
N GLY A 28 13.03 17.31 12.83
CA GLY A 28 12.15 17.88 11.84
C GLY A 28 12.56 17.91 10.38
N ALA A 29 13.68 17.35 9.93
CA ALA A 29 13.93 17.25 8.49
C ALA A 29 13.02 16.18 7.84
N ILE A 30 12.09 16.62 6.99
CA ILE A 30 11.24 15.73 6.20
C ILE A 30 12.09 15.04 5.13
N ASP A 31 12.03 13.71 5.07
CA ASP A 31 12.65 12.97 3.98
C ASP A 31 11.87 13.23 2.68
N THR A 32 12.55 13.75 1.68
CA THR A 32 11.94 14.12 0.41
C THR A 32 11.88 12.97 -0.60
N LYS A 33 12.60 11.88 -0.36
CA LYS A 33 12.76 10.77 -1.31
C LYS A 33 12.19 9.46 -0.81
N ARG A 34 12.47 9.09 0.44
CA ARG A 34 12.01 7.81 0.99
C ARG A 34 10.50 7.84 1.21
N HIS A 35 9.89 6.75 0.85
CA HIS A 35 8.46 6.53 1.06
C HIS A 35 8.21 5.04 1.20
N PHE A 36 7.04 4.69 1.66
CA PHE A 36 6.54 3.33 1.64
C PHE A 36 5.20 3.30 0.91
N GLY A 37 4.86 2.15 0.36
CA GLY A 37 3.67 1.98 -0.46
C GLY A 37 2.69 0.98 0.14
N PHE A 38 1.41 1.27 -0.03
CA PHE A 38 0.32 0.34 0.22
C PHE A 38 -0.26 -0.15 -1.09
N VAL A 39 -0.51 -1.44 -1.16
CA VAL A 39 -1.24 -2.04 -2.28
C VAL A 39 -2.70 -2.21 -1.87
N VAL A 40 -3.59 -1.68 -2.68
CA VAL A 40 -5.03 -1.69 -2.44
C VAL A 40 -5.79 -2.22 -3.67
N ASP A 41 -7.00 -2.67 -3.46
CA ASP A 41 -7.92 -3.08 -4.53
C ASP A 41 -8.58 -1.87 -5.23
N ASN A 42 -8.94 -0.85 -4.47
CA ASN A 42 -9.65 0.35 -4.96
C ASN A 42 -8.86 1.63 -4.70
N ARG A 43 -7.85 1.89 -5.54
CA ARG A 43 -7.03 3.11 -5.46
C ARG A 43 -7.85 4.39 -5.69
N ASP A 44 -8.83 4.34 -6.57
CA ASP A 44 -9.63 5.53 -6.90
C ASP A 44 -10.53 5.94 -5.73
N GLY A 45 -11.11 4.98 -5.01
CA GLY A 45 -11.84 5.26 -3.77
C GLY A 45 -10.96 5.87 -2.67
N ILE A 46 -9.71 5.44 -2.56
CA ILE A 46 -8.74 6.08 -1.65
C ILE A 46 -8.45 7.53 -2.08
N ARG A 47 -8.28 7.78 -3.37
CA ARG A 47 -8.07 9.14 -3.90
C ARG A 47 -9.24 10.07 -3.57
N GLU A 48 -10.45 9.59 -3.73
CA GLU A 48 -11.67 10.36 -3.38
C GLU A 48 -11.69 10.70 -1.88
N THR A 49 -11.47 9.70 -1.04
CA THR A 49 -11.45 9.90 0.42
C THR A 49 -10.38 10.90 0.85
N LEU A 50 -9.17 10.82 0.30
CA LEU A 50 -8.11 11.78 0.58
C LEU A 50 -8.49 13.19 0.12
N GLY A 51 -9.17 13.33 -1.02
CA GLY A 51 -9.70 14.60 -1.51
C GLY A 51 -10.74 15.21 -0.56
N GLU A 52 -11.69 14.40 -0.07
CA GLU A 52 -12.69 14.82 0.92
C GLU A 52 -12.04 15.26 2.25
N MET A 53 -10.94 14.63 2.63
CA MET A 53 -10.17 14.99 3.82
C MET A 53 -9.27 16.24 3.61
N GLY A 54 -9.20 16.78 2.39
CA GLY A 54 -8.34 17.92 2.05
C GLY A 54 -6.84 17.58 2.00
N VAL A 55 -6.49 16.33 1.79
CA VAL A 55 -5.10 15.88 1.70
C VAL A 55 -4.54 16.21 0.32
N GLU A 56 -3.38 16.88 0.29
CA GLU A 56 -2.69 17.22 -0.96
C GLU A 56 -2.04 15.99 -1.59
N ILE A 57 -2.30 15.77 -2.87
CA ILE A 57 -1.68 14.71 -3.68
C ILE A 57 -0.40 15.24 -4.33
N ILE A 58 0.69 14.50 -4.21
CA ILE A 58 2.01 14.88 -4.70
C ILE A 58 2.29 14.19 -6.05
N GLY A 59 2.43 14.98 -7.10
CA GLY A 59 2.74 14.49 -8.44
C GLY A 59 1.58 13.75 -9.11
N ASP A 60 1.88 12.91 -10.09
CA ASP A 60 0.89 12.25 -10.94
C ASP A 60 0.34 10.94 -10.37
N ARG A 61 1.09 10.35 -9.46
CA ARG A 61 0.70 9.11 -8.77
C ARG A 61 -0.06 9.43 -7.48
N LEU A 62 -0.65 8.43 -6.86
CA LEU A 62 -1.30 8.63 -5.58
C LEU A 62 -0.27 8.62 -4.45
N ASN A 63 0.41 9.74 -4.28
CA ASN A 63 1.35 10.01 -3.21
C ASN A 63 0.84 11.17 -2.36
N PHE A 64 1.03 11.06 -1.07
CA PHE A 64 0.70 12.11 -0.11
C PHE A 64 1.58 12.01 1.12
N ARG A 65 1.48 12.98 2.03
CA ARG A 65 2.16 12.97 3.32
C ARG A 65 1.16 12.83 4.44
N ASP A 66 1.55 12.09 5.46
CA ASP A 66 0.82 12.11 6.72
C ASP A 66 1.08 13.43 7.49
N PRO A 67 0.38 13.70 8.60
CA PRO A 67 0.58 14.94 9.36
C PRO A 67 2.01 15.13 9.92
N TRP A 68 2.80 14.07 9.98
CA TRP A 68 4.20 14.11 10.44
C TRP A 68 5.21 14.15 9.28
N GLY A 69 4.75 14.25 8.06
CA GLY A 69 5.58 14.40 6.88
C GLY A 69 6.08 13.09 6.27
N ASN A 70 5.63 11.93 6.73
CA ASN A 70 5.95 10.65 6.10
C ASN A 70 5.27 10.57 4.74
N ARG A 71 6.04 10.23 3.71
CA ARG A 71 5.52 10.06 2.36
C ARG A 71 4.95 8.65 2.16
N ILE A 72 3.75 8.59 1.67
CA ILE A 72 3.00 7.36 1.43
C ILE A 72 2.61 7.31 -0.04
N GLU A 73 2.80 6.17 -0.68
CA GLU A 73 2.31 5.88 -2.02
C GLU A 73 1.21 4.82 -1.95
N VAL A 74 0.14 4.99 -2.69
CA VAL A 74 -0.92 3.99 -2.84
C VAL A 74 -0.92 3.47 -4.27
N VAL A 75 -0.78 2.16 -4.43
CA VAL A 75 -0.77 1.48 -5.71
C VAL A 75 -1.91 0.47 -5.81
N ALA A 76 -2.46 0.32 -7.00
CA ALA A 76 -3.51 -0.67 -7.23
C ALA A 76 -2.90 -2.07 -7.44
N TYR A 77 -3.51 -3.08 -6.85
CA TYR A 77 -3.04 -4.47 -6.96
C TYR A 77 -2.94 -4.96 -8.41
N ASP A 78 -3.85 -4.54 -9.28
CA ASP A 78 -3.88 -4.92 -10.70
C ASP A 78 -2.65 -4.43 -11.47
N ASN A 79 -1.95 -3.40 -10.96
CA ASN A 79 -0.84 -2.73 -11.65
C ASN A 79 0.54 -2.98 -11.03
N VAL A 80 0.67 -3.87 -10.05
CA VAL A 80 1.97 -4.22 -9.45
C VAL A 80 2.49 -5.57 -9.95
N GLN A 81 3.81 -5.66 -10.14
CA GLN A 81 4.48 -6.84 -10.68
C GLN A 81 4.77 -7.91 -9.61
N PHE A 82 3.84 -8.14 -8.71
CA PHE A 82 3.88 -9.27 -7.78
C PHE A 82 2.46 -9.78 -7.52
N THR A 83 2.34 -11.02 -7.12
CA THR A 83 1.08 -11.66 -6.82
C THR A 83 1.06 -12.13 -5.37
N LYS A 84 -0.12 -12.19 -4.80
CA LYS A 84 -0.36 -12.84 -3.51
C LYS A 84 -0.98 -14.21 -3.74
N VAL A 85 -0.64 -15.17 -2.89
CA VAL A 85 -1.34 -16.45 -2.89
C VAL A 85 -2.81 -16.26 -2.53
N GLU A 86 -3.67 -17.07 -3.10
CA GLU A 86 -5.12 -16.88 -3.03
C GLU A 86 -5.66 -16.74 -1.60
N HIS A 87 -5.22 -17.59 -0.69
CA HIS A 87 -5.72 -17.53 0.69
C HIS A 87 -5.28 -16.27 1.44
N VAL A 88 -4.13 -15.68 1.10
CA VAL A 88 -3.67 -14.39 1.67
C VAL A 88 -4.50 -13.26 1.08
N ALA A 89 -4.70 -13.22 -0.23
CA ALA A 89 -5.52 -12.21 -0.91
C ALA A 89 -6.96 -12.21 -0.35
N LYS A 90 -7.54 -13.38 -0.16
CA LYS A 90 -8.87 -13.55 0.44
C LYS A 90 -8.93 -13.04 1.89
N ALA A 91 -7.93 -13.36 2.70
CA ALA A 91 -7.85 -12.89 4.08
C ALA A 91 -7.70 -11.36 4.18
N MET A 92 -7.11 -10.73 3.19
CA MET A 92 -6.96 -9.27 3.08
C MET A 92 -8.20 -8.58 2.48
N GLY A 93 -9.20 -9.32 1.99
CA GLY A 93 -10.37 -8.77 1.33
C GLY A 93 -10.14 -8.31 -0.10
N VAL A 94 -9.09 -8.79 -0.75
CA VAL A 94 -8.77 -8.49 -2.17
C VAL A 94 -9.02 -9.68 -3.09
N ASP A 95 -9.77 -10.66 -2.64
CA ASP A 95 -10.18 -11.79 -3.44
C ASP A 95 -11.03 -11.33 -4.63
N GLY A 96 -10.80 -11.94 -5.78
CA GLY A 96 -11.46 -11.58 -7.04
C GLY A 96 -10.85 -10.37 -7.77
N VAL A 97 -9.87 -9.68 -7.21
CA VAL A 97 -9.12 -8.65 -7.91
C VAL A 97 -8.09 -9.31 -8.83
N GLN A 98 -8.17 -9.01 -10.10
CA GLN A 98 -7.28 -9.57 -11.11
C GLN A 98 -6.19 -8.59 -11.51
N LYS A 99 -5.08 -9.12 -12.04
CA LYS A 99 -4.04 -8.32 -12.66
C LYS A 99 -4.51 -7.80 -14.03
N SER A 100 -4.03 -6.61 -14.41
CA SER A 100 -4.21 -6.12 -15.78
C SER A 100 -3.49 -7.02 -16.78
N GLU A 101 -3.95 -7.05 -18.02
CA GLU A 101 -3.30 -7.82 -19.10
C GLU A 101 -1.85 -7.40 -19.33
N GLU A 102 -1.55 -6.11 -19.21
CA GLU A 102 -0.20 -5.56 -19.29
C GLU A 102 0.72 -6.18 -18.25
N VAL A 103 0.32 -6.16 -16.98
CA VAL A 103 1.09 -6.72 -15.87
C VAL A 103 1.22 -8.24 -15.97
N LEU A 104 0.20 -8.93 -16.43
CA LEU A 104 0.30 -10.37 -16.67
C LEU A 104 1.33 -10.69 -17.77
N GLY A 105 1.40 -9.87 -18.82
CA GLY A 105 2.42 -9.98 -19.86
C GLY A 105 3.84 -9.75 -19.30
N GLU A 106 4.04 -8.74 -18.48
CA GLU A 106 5.32 -8.45 -17.81
C GLU A 106 5.76 -9.60 -16.87
N LEU A 107 4.83 -10.13 -16.09
CA LEU A 107 5.09 -11.26 -15.18
C LEU A 107 5.44 -12.53 -15.95
N ALA A 108 4.77 -12.79 -17.07
CA ALA A 108 5.06 -13.94 -17.93
C ALA A 108 6.48 -13.87 -18.52
N GLN A 109 6.92 -12.69 -18.96
CA GLN A 109 8.28 -12.47 -19.45
C GLN A 109 9.36 -12.75 -18.40
N LYS A 110 9.01 -12.58 -17.13
CA LYS A 110 9.90 -12.79 -15.97
C LYS A 110 9.76 -14.20 -15.35
N ASN A 111 8.96 -15.07 -15.93
CA ASN A 111 8.56 -16.38 -15.35
C ASN A 111 7.95 -16.25 -13.93
N MET A 112 7.21 -15.17 -13.69
CA MET A 112 6.57 -14.84 -12.41
C MET A 112 5.04 -14.77 -12.54
N ALA A 113 4.48 -15.16 -13.68
CA ALA A 113 3.02 -15.20 -13.83
C ALA A 113 2.41 -16.17 -12.81
N PRO A 114 1.26 -15.83 -12.21
CA PRO A 114 0.56 -16.75 -11.33
C PRO A 114 0.19 -18.00 -12.12
N ASP A 115 0.32 -19.16 -11.50
CA ASP A 115 -0.12 -20.41 -12.10
C ASP A 115 -1.61 -20.31 -12.47
N GLN A 116 -1.91 -20.53 -13.74
CA GLN A 116 -3.30 -20.54 -14.22
C GLN A 116 -4.02 -21.83 -13.84
N GLN A 117 -3.48 -22.60 -12.93
CA GLN A 117 -4.10 -23.80 -12.39
C GLN A 117 -4.96 -23.42 -11.18
N ALA A 118 -6.15 -23.04 -11.47
CA ALA A 118 -7.22 -23.10 -10.50
C ALA A 118 -7.85 -24.50 -10.51
#